data_81f3c95b01c28350c58a73f6b49de9e1
#
_entry.id   81f3c95b01c28350c58a73f6b49de9e1
#
_cell.length_a   1.000
_cell.length_b   1.000
_cell.length_c   1.000
_cell.angle_alpha   90.00
_cell.angle_beta   90.00
_cell.angle_gamma   90.00
#
_symmetry.space_group_name_H-M   'P 1'
#
loop_
_entity.id
_entity.type
_entity.pdbx_description
1 polymer ?
#
loop_
_entity_poly.entity_id
_entity_poly.type
_entity_poly.pdbx_seq_one_letter_code
_entity_poly.pdbx_strand_id
1 'polypeptide(L)'
;MKLYAAHLDFTAIIDEFRLDPAFPPDVLADAATATDQHAAGRVDATHIPLVTIDPPGSMDLDQAVGITMLDDERYRVHYAIADPAAFITPGGALHAESLRRGQSIYLPDQTIRLHPPALSENKASLLPNATRPAILWTIDLDPAGAWTDYTITRAIVRSRARFTYEETQAAHDAGTLHPAIAHLPAVGKLLQTSAARRDAITLNFPSQEVQQTPDGLFELIIEPRLPMMDYNSEISLLAGRCAGTTMANAGIGILRTLADPEPTAVSRFWAEAEHLGFTTHPASPGEFLRTLDANTSRGMAIMREAQKLLRGSEYLDLGANPPRSHAGVITNNDGVRPEYYAQVTAPLRRLADRYATEIVLSLVAGTPIPDWVTCDLEQVLAAMTASGRLAATVDHACLDYCEAEVLKAFVGNQFPATVVEVNSKQKTARVFVDKPPVLADCDYGGASDLAEPSAEPGVEPGAELVEGERYCVTLSEADPVRRVVRFRI
;
A
#
# COMPACT_ATOMS: atom_id res chain seq x y z
N MET A 1 -1.79 -32.21 -3.79
CA MET A 1 -0.70 -31.46 -4.44
C MET A 1 -1.36 -30.33 -5.21
N LYS A 2 -1.08 -29.07 -4.89
CA LYS A 2 -1.60 -27.94 -5.65
C LYS A 2 -0.92 -27.93 -7.03
N LEU A 3 -1.68 -27.71 -8.09
CA LEU A 3 -1.18 -27.85 -9.48
C LEU A 3 -0.14 -26.76 -9.84
N TYR A 4 -0.29 -25.55 -9.25
CA TYR A 4 0.53 -24.39 -9.52
C TYR A 4 1.21 -23.90 -8.22
N ALA A 5 2.03 -24.75 -7.61
CA ALA A 5 2.86 -24.41 -6.45
C ALA A 5 4.26 -25.02 -6.63
N ALA A 6 5.29 -24.28 -6.22
CA ALA A 6 6.68 -24.65 -6.39
C ALA A 6 7.52 -24.34 -5.15
N HIS A 7 8.65 -25.05 -5.03
CA HIS A 7 9.72 -24.60 -4.11
C HIS A 7 10.44 -23.41 -4.75
N LEU A 8 10.51 -22.30 -4.01
CA LEU A 8 11.23 -21.10 -4.44
C LEU A 8 12.36 -20.79 -3.47
N ASP A 9 13.46 -20.26 -4.02
CA ASP A 9 14.60 -19.73 -3.29
C ASP A 9 14.90 -18.33 -3.81
N PHE A 10 14.70 -17.34 -2.97
CA PHE A 10 14.88 -15.93 -3.33
C PHE A 10 16.31 -15.42 -3.10
N THR A 11 17.28 -16.29 -2.72
CA THR A 11 18.67 -15.92 -2.47
C THR A 11 19.30 -15.21 -3.67
N ALA A 12 19.03 -15.68 -4.88
CA ALA A 12 19.55 -15.04 -6.11
C ALA A 12 19.04 -13.60 -6.28
N ILE A 13 17.81 -13.31 -5.88
CA ILE A 13 17.23 -11.96 -5.90
C ILE A 13 17.88 -11.08 -4.81
N ILE A 14 18.11 -11.63 -3.61
CA ILE A 14 18.80 -10.95 -2.53
C ILE A 14 20.21 -10.54 -2.98
N ASP A 15 20.95 -11.44 -3.60
CA ASP A 15 22.32 -11.21 -4.08
C ASP A 15 22.36 -10.18 -5.23
N GLU A 16 21.45 -10.31 -6.20
CA GLU A 16 21.36 -9.41 -7.36
C GLU A 16 21.12 -7.95 -6.92
N PHE A 17 20.15 -7.75 -6.02
CA PHE A 17 19.80 -6.43 -5.51
C PHE A 17 20.63 -6.00 -4.32
N ARG A 18 21.61 -6.81 -3.89
CA ARG A 18 22.51 -6.56 -2.75
C ARG A 18 21.75 -6.20 -1.48
N LEU A 19 20.67 -6.94 -1.23
CA LEU A 19 19.87 -6.76 -0.03
C LEU A 19 20.65 -7.33 1.17
N ASP A 20 20.60 -6.62 2.29
CA ASP A 20 21.31 -7.01 3.49
C ASP A 20 20.30 -7.37 4.60
N PRO A 21 19.98 -8.66 4.80
CA PRO A 21 19.04 -9.10 5.82
C PRO A 21 19.60 -8.98 7.24
N ALA A 22 20.93 -8.93 7.38
CA ALA A 22 21.61 -8.81 8.66
C ALA A 22 21.77 -7.35 9.11
N PHE A 23 21.98 -7.16 10.39
CA PHE A 23 22.36 -5.86 10.96
C PHE A 23 23.78 -5.92 11.52
N PRO A 24 24.55 -4.82 11.42
CA PRO A 24 25.84 -4.70 12.07
C PRO A 24 25.76 -4.95 13.58
N PRO A 25 26.80 -5.50 14.22
CA PRO A 25 26.78 -5.83 15.65
C PRO A 25 26.52 -4.63 16.57
N ASP A 26 27.03 -3.44 16.22
CA ASP A 26 26.80 -2.19 16.94
C ASP A 26 25.34 -1.73 16.86
N VAL A 27 24.70 -1.88 15.71
CA VAL A 27 23.27 -1.62 15.52
C VAL A 27 22.40 -2.56 16.35
N LEU A 28 22.78 -3.85 16.40
CA LEU A 28 22.09 -4.83 17.26
C LEU A 28 22.26 -4.51 18.74
N ALA A 29 23.46 -4.08 19.16
CA ALA A 29 23.74 -3.67 20.54
C ALA A 29 22.94 -2.42 20.94
N ASP A 30 22.88 -1.41 20.05
CA ASP A 30 22.05 -0.21 20.26
C ASP A 30 20.57 -0.60 20.42
N ALA A 31 20.03 -1.44 19.54
CA ALA A 31 18.64 -1.88 19.63
C ALA A 31 18.34 -2.67 20.92
N ALA A 32 19.29 -3.51 21.36
CA ALA A 32 19.12 -4.32 22.58
C ALA A 32 19.12 -3.46 23.84
N THR A 33 19.96 -2.42 23.90
CA THR A 33 20.12 -1.56 25.08
C THR A 33 19.24 -0.32 25.09
N ALA A 34 18.64 0.05 23.94
CA ALA A 34 17.78 1.22 23.79
C ALA A 34 16.65 1.25 24.83
N THR A 35 16.42 2.42 25.41
CA THR A 35 15.36 2.71 26.37
C THR A 35 14.56 3.91 25.89
N ASP A 36 13.32 4.04 26.35
CA ASP A 36 12.46 5.17 25.98
C ASP A 36 13.01 6.48 26.53
N GLN A 37 13.53 7.32 25.62
CA GLN A 37 14.13 8.63 25.94
C GLN A 37 13.07 9.68 26.36
N HIS A 38 11.78 9.40 26.12
CA HIS A 38 10.65 10.29 26.42
C HIS A 38 9.76 9.78 27.56
N ALA A 39 10.18 8.73 28.28
CA ALA A 39 9.36 8.05 29.29
C ALA A 39 8.73 9.02 30.33
N ALA A 40 9.49 10.01 30.80
CA ALA A 40 9.03 10.96 31.81
C ALA A 40 7.95 11.95 31.35
N GLY A 41 7.82 12.14 30.01
CA GLY A 41 6.88 13.13 29.44
C GLY A 41 5.64 12.50 28.78
N ARG A 42 5.48 11.18 28.87
CA ARG A 42 4.34 10.51 28.22
C ARG A 42 3.06 10.61 29.03
N VAL A 43 1.97 10.82 28.32
CA VAL A 43 0.61 10.77 28.88
C VAL A 43 0.21 9.29 29.01
N ASP A 44 -0.40 8.93 30.14
CA ASP A 44 -1.01 7.60 30.30
C ASP A 44 -2.35 7.54 29.57
N ALA A 45 -2.36 6.84 28.44
CA ALA A 45 -3.54 6.56 27.62
C ALA A 45 -3.89 5.05 27.61
N THR A 46 -3.40 4.28 28.59
CA THR A 46 -3.66 2.84 28.71
C THR A 46 -5.14 2.51 28.92
N HIS A 47 -5.94 3.47 29.36
CA HIS A 47 -7.38 3.34 29.54
C HIS A 47 -8.15 3.35 28.20
N ILE A 48 -7.61 3.94 27.15
CA ILE A 48 -8.25 4.00 25.82
C ILE A 48 -8.26 2.59 25.21
N PRO A 49 -9.44 2.07 24.79
CA PRO A 49 -9.52 0.77 24.15
C PRO A 49 -9.01 0.85 22.71
N LEU A 50 -7.85 0.27 22.47
CA LEU A 50 -7.20 0.21 21.16
C LEU A 50 -7.02 -1.26 20.75
N VAL A 51 -7.08 -1.53 19.46
CA VAL A 51 -6.74 -2.83 18.86
C VAL A 51 -5.89 -2.63 17.59
N THR A 52 -5.07 -3.62 17.22
CA THR A 52 -4.35 -3.64 15.96
C THR A 52 -5.06 -4.52 14.93
N ILE A 53 -4.97 -4.16 13.65
CA ILE A 53 -5.52 -4.92 12.52
C ILE A 53 -4.40 -5.01 11.47
N ASP A 54 -3.83 -6.20 11.31
CA ASP A 54 -2.63 -6.41 10.51
C ASP A 54 -2.72 -7.76 9.76
N PRO A 55 -1.92 -8.00 8.72
CA PRO A 55 -1.84 -9.31 8.07
C PRO A 55 -1.48 -10.44 9.05
N PRO A 56 -1.87 -11.69 8.76
CA PRO A 56 -1.53 -12.84 9.60
C PRO A 56 -0.02 -12.95 9.86
N GLY A 57 0.38 -13.18 11.11
CA GLY A 57 1.79 -13.37 11.48
C GLY A 57 2.60 -12.10 11.69
N SER A 58 2.08 -10.91 11.36
CA SER A 58 2.79 -9.63 11.58
C SER A 58 3.19 -9.43 13.04
N MET A 59 4.44 -9.02 13.25
CA MET A 59 4.99 -8.73 14.58
C MET A 59 5.41 -7.26 14.73
N ASP A 60 5.58 -6.53 13.65
CA ASP A 60 5.92 -5.11 13.57
C ASP A 60 4.64 -4.25 13.49
N LEU A 61 3.86 -4.26 14.59
CA LEU A 61 2.55 -3.62 14.64
C LEU A 61 2.71 -2.11 14.81
N ASP A 62 2.62 -1.41 13.70
CA ASP A 62 2.78 0.05 13.60
C ASP A 62 1.62 0.84 14.22
N GLN A 63 0.39 0.28 14.19
CA GLN A 63 -0.85 1.04 14.33
C GLN A 63 -1.84 0.34 15.25
N ALA A 64 -2.47 1.11 16.15
CA ALA A 64 -3.61 0.62 16.92
C ALA A 64 -4.73 1.67 16.92
N VAL A 65 -5.96 1.24 16.70
CA VAL A 65 -7.13 2.10 16.51
C VAL A 65 -8.21 1.85 17.55
N GLY A 66 -8.88 2.93 17.94
CA GLY A 66 -10.10 2.91 18.74
C GLY A 66 -11.00 4.06 18.31
N ILE A 67 -12.30 3.80 18.16
CA ILE A 67 -13.26 4.80 17.67
C ILE A 67 -14.42 4.90 18.65
N THR A 68 -14.73 6.13 19.04
CA THR A 68 -15.86 6.44 19.93
C THR A 68 -16.82 7.36 19.19
N MET A 69 -18.11 7.05 19.24
CA MET A 69 -19.16 7.98 18.83
C MET A 69 -19.35 9.01 19.94
N LEU A 70 -19.31 10.27 19.55
CA LEU A 70 -19.65 11.40 20.41
C LEU A 70 -21.15 11.72 20.25
N ASP A 71 -21.63 12.76 20.91
CA ASP A 71 -22.98 13.25 20.69
C ASP A 71 -23.15 13.79 19.26
N ASP A 72 -24.36 13.77 18.73
CA ASP A 72 -24.73 14.36 17.43
C ASP A 72 -24.03 13.73 16.21
N GLU A 73 -23.87 12.41 16.18
CA GLU A 73 -23.29 11.65 15.05
C GLU A 73 -21.83 12.04 14.72
N ARG A 74 -21.15 12.69 15.62
CA ARG A 74 -19.71 12.96 15.54
C ARG A 74 -18.92 11.77 16.04
N TYR A 75 -17.72 11.61 15.50
CA TYR A 75 -16.81 10.52 15.91
C TYR A 75 -15.50 11.07 16.41
N ARG A 76 -14.92 10.39 17.38
CA ARG A 76 -13.55 10.58 17.82
C ARG A 76 -12.75 9.34 17.50
N VAL A 77 -11.69 9.52 16.70
CA VAL A 77 -10.74 8.49 16.35
C VAL A 77 -9.51 8.63 17.23
N HIS A 78 -9.21 7.60 18.00
CA HIS A 78 -7.94 7.42 18.70
C HIS A 78 -7.07 6.52 17.85
N TYR A 79 -5.92 7.02 17.41
CA TYR A 79 -5.01 6.29 16.55
C TYR A 79 -3.61 6.37 17.13
N ALA A 80 -3.14 5.25 17.68
CA ALA A 80 -1.80 5.14 18.24
C ALA A 80 -0.84 4.59 17.17
N ILE A 81 0.26 5.28 16.98
CA ILE A 81 1.33 4.91 16.06
C ILE A 81 2.56 4.55 16.89
N ALA A 82 3.26 3.48 16.54
CA ALA A 82 4.51 3.09 17.16
C ALA A 82 5.52 4.26 17.20
N ASP A 83 6.28 4.37 18.28
CA ASP A 83 7.25 5.46 18.47
C ASP A 83 8.70 4.92 18.50
N PRO A 84 9.27 4.46 17.35
CA PRO A 84 10.66 4.02 17.33
C PRO A 84 11.65 5.16 17.60
N ALA A 85 11.26 6.42 17.34
CA ALA A 85 12.08 7.59 17.62
C ALA A 85 12.52 7.64 19.10
N ALA A 86 11.67 7.18 20.01
CA ALA A 86 11.96 7.12 21.42
C ALA A 86 13.16 6.22 21.80
N PHE A 87 13.52 5.30 20.91
CA PHE A 87 14.60 4.31 21.14
C PHE A 87 15.84 4.56 20.28
N ILE A 88 15.78 5.49 19.35
CA ILE A 88 16.85 5.74 18.37
C ILE A 88 17.55 7.04 18.73
N THR A 89 18.78 6.93 19.24
CA THR A 89 19.60 8.09 19.55
C THR A 89 20.10 8.75 18.27
N PRO A 90 19.84 10.06 18.05
CA PRO A 90 20.38 10.78 16.91
C PRO A 90 21.91 10.67 16.82
N GLY A 91 22.43 10.36 15.62
CA GLY A 91 23.85 10.13 15.37
C GLY A 91 24.40 8.77 15.83
N GLY A 92 23.57 7.93 16.50
CA GLY A 92 23.96 6.56 16.90
C GLY A 92 23.94 5.56 15.74
N ALA A 93 24.34 4.31 16.00
CA ALA A 93 24.42 3.26 15.00
C ALA A 93 23.04 2.91 14.40
N LEU A 94 22.00 2.79 15.24
CA LEU A 94 20.60 2.60 14.78
C LEU A 94 20.12 3.73 13.88
N HIS A 95 20.49 4.97 14.19
CA HIS A 95 20.13 6.13 13.38
C HIS A 95 20.78 6.05 12.00
N ALA A 96 22.09 5.87 11.94
CA ALA A 96 22.86 5.78 10.70
C ALA A 96 22.34 4.63 9.81
N GLU A 97 22.06 3.48 10.41
CA GLU A 97 21.53 2.32 9.69
C GLU A 97 20.11 2.55 9.14
N SER A 98 19.25 3.24 9.90
CA SER A 98 17.91 3.58 9.41
C SER A 98 17.95 4.55 8.21
N LEU A 99 18.87 5.51 8.21
CA LEU A 99 19.13 6.39 7.08
C LEU A 99 19.65 5.63 5.85
N ARG A 100 20.50 4.62 6.07
CA ARG A 100 21.02 3.77 4.99
C ARG A 100 19.92 2.92 4.34
N ARG A 101 19.01 2.32 5.16
CA ARG A 101 17.97 1.40 4.68
C ARG A 101 16.77 2.11 4.07
N GLY A 102 16.35 3.22 4.63
CA GLY A 102 15.18 3.99 4.20
C GLY A 102 13.83 3.32 4.52
N GLN A 103 13.64 2.06 4.13
CA GLN A 103 12.42 1.31 4.45
C GLN A 103 12.66 -0.20 4.51
N SER A 104 11.69 -0.93 5.06
CA SER A 104 11.65 -2.39 4.97
C SER A 104 11.31 -2.83 3.55
N ILE A 105 11.92 -3.95 3.10
CA ILE A 105 11.65 -4.58 1.81
C ILE A 105 11.13 -5.99 2.11
N TYR A 106 9.99 -6.33 1.54
CA TYR A 106 9.32 -7.61 1.79
C TYR A 106 9.59 -8.56 0.63
N LEU A 107 10.12 -9.75 0.94
CA LEU A 107 10.19 -10.88 0.03
C LEU A 107 9.17 -11.93 0.51
N PRO A 108 8.75 -12.86 -0.34
CA PRO A 108 7.75 -13.86 0.05
C PRO A 108 8.16 -14.79 1.21
N ASP A 109 9.47 -14.98 1.39
CA ASP A 109 10.05 -15.85 2.42
C ASP A 109 10.64 -15.10 3.62
N GLN A 110 10.97 -13.83 3.47
CA GLN A 110 11.60 -13.04 4.52
C GLN A 110 11.43 -11.53 4.33
N THR A 111 11.74 -10.77 5.38
CA THR A 111 11.72 -9.30 5.35
C THR A 111 13.11 -8.74 5.60
N ILE A 112 13.56 -7.83 4.72
CA ILE A 112 14.73 -6.97 4.95
C ILE A 112 14.24 -5.77 5.75
N ARG A 113 14.40 -5.79 7.05
CA ARG A 113 13.79 -4.84 7.98
C ARG A 113 14.51 -3.50 8.01
N LEU A 114 13.77 -2.42 8.21
CA LEU A 114 14.33 -1.09 8.49
C LEU A 114 15.05 -1.07 9.85
N HIS A 115 14.47 -1.71 10.86
CA HIS A 115 15.00 -1.76 12.22
C HIS A 115 15.18 -3.21 12.70
N PRO A 116 16.16 -3.48 13.62
CA PRO A 116 16.32 -4.80 14.20
C PRO A 116 15.03 -5.29 14.89
N PRO A 117 14.72 -6.61 14.85
CA PRO A 117 13.52 -7.18 15.47
C PRO A 117 13.39 -6.85 16.97
N ALA A 118 14.50 -6.71 17.70
CA ALA A 118 14.47 -6.28 19.11
C ALA A 118 13.76 -4.93 19.31
N LEU A 119 13.77 -4.07 18.29
CA LEU A 119 13.05 -2.80 18.28
C LEU A 119 11.69 -2.93 17.57
N SER A 120 11.67 -3.31 16.28
CA SER A 120 10.49 -3.26 15.44
C SER A 120 9.44 -4.32 15.75
N GLU A 121 9.82 -5.45 16.30
CA GLU A 121 8.90 -6.57 16.63
C GLU A 121 8.73 -6.75 18.15
N ASN A 122 9.35 -5.90 18.96
CA ASN A 122 9.28 -5.97 20.42
C ASN A 122 9.08 -4.59 21.06
N LYS A 123 10.16 -3.81 21.27
CA LYS A 123 10.13 -2.61 22.14
C LYS A 123 9.16 -1.54 21.62
N ALA A 124 9.13 -1.30 20.31
CA ALA A 124 8.29 -0.29 19.69
C ALA A 124 6.99 -0.85 19.08
N SER A 125 6.88 -2.15 18.87
CA SER A 125 5.67 -2.78 18.32
C SER A 125 4.50 -2.71 19.29
N LEU A 126 3.30 -2.35 18.79
CA LEU A 126 2.07 -2.22 19.58
C LEU A 126 1.42 -3.59 19.88
N LEU A 127 2.23 -4.54 20.33
CA LEU A 127 1.80 -5.89 20.64
C LEU A 127 0.65 -5.94 21.64
N PRO A 128 -0.29 -6.89 21.51
CA PRO A 128 -1.47 -6.96 22.37
C PRO A 128 -1.09 -7.22 23.83
N ASN A 129 -1.86 -6.60 24.72
CA ASN A 129 -1.70 -6.69 26.17
C ASN A 129 -0.39 -6.16 26.73
N ALA A 130 0.50 -5.65 25.91
CA ALA A 130 1.73 -4.97 26.31
C ALA A 130 1.51 -3.45 26.42
N THR A 131 2.11 -2.85 27.44
CA THR A 131 2.18 -1.39 27.55
C THR A 131 3.32 -0.89 26.69
N ARG A 132 3.04 0.02 25.74
CA ARG A 132 4.00 0.49 24.74
C ARG A 132 4.01 2.01 24.62
N PRO A 133 5.19 2.61 24.38
CA PRO A 133 5.28 4.00 23.96
C PRO A 133 4.70 4.15 22.56
N ALA A 134 3.92 5.20 22.35
CA ALA A 134 3.27 5.49 21.08
C ALA A 134 3.10 7.00 20.88
N ILE A 135 2.86 7.37 19.65
CA ILE A 135 2.33 8.68 19.27
C ILE A 135 0.83 8.53 19.13
N LEU A 136 0.09 9.17 20.01
CA LEU A 136 -1.36 9.10 20.04
C LEU A 136 -1.97 10.31 19.31
N TRP A 137 -2.67 10.03 18.23
CA TRP A 137 -3.55 10.96 17.54
C TRP A 137 -4.96 10.83 18.12
N THR A 138 -5.59 11.95 18.44
CA THR A 138 -7.00 12.01 18.78
C THR A 138 -7.65 12.99 17.82
N ILE A 139 -8.48 12.50 16.91
CA ILE A 139 -9.03 13.26 15.78
C ILE A 139 -10.56 13.27 15.88
N ASP A 140 -11.15 14.44 15.89
CA ASP A 140 -12.60 14.64 15.92
C ASP A 140 -13.14 14.85 14.51
N LEU A 141 -14.17 14.10 14.15
CA LEU A 141 -14.87 14.17 12.87
C LEU A 141 -16.27 14.76 13.06
N ASP A 142 -16.65 15.62 12.13
CA ASP A 142 -18.04 16.08 12.00
C ASP A 142 -18.92 15.01 11.30
N PRO A 143 -20.25 15.20 11.23
CA PRO A 143 -21.15 14.28 10.56
C PRO A 143 -20.92 14.13 9.04
N ALA A 144 -20.16 15.02 8.40
CA ALA A 144 -19.78 14.94 7.00
C ALA A 144 -18.43 14.24 6.76
N GLY A 145 -17.74 13.80 7.83
CA GLY A 145 -16.44 13.14 7.74
C GLY A 145 -15.25 14.09 7.57
N ALA A 146 -15.46 15.40 7.78
CA ALA A 146 -14.36 16.35 7.84
C ALA A 146 -13.75 16.33 9.26
N TRP A 147 -12.42 16.35 9.34
CA TRP A 147 -11.78 16.55 10.63
C TRP A 147 -11.92 18.01 11.09
N THR A 148 -12.35 18.22 12.34
CA THR A 148 -12.61 19.54 12.91
C THR A 148 -11.48 19.99 13.81
N ASP A 149 -10.92 19.06 14.57
CA ASP A 149 -9.80 19.28 15.48
C ASP A 149 -9.02 17.99 15.67
N TYR A 150 -7.75 18.09 16.03
CA TYR A 150 -6.97 16.96 16.47
C TYR A 150 -5.87 17.35 17.47
N THR A 151 -5.46 16.38 18.27
CA THR A 151 -4.26 16.43 19.09
C THR A 151 -3.33 15.31 18.74
N ILE A 152 -2.03 15.56 18.89
CA ILE A 152 -0.98 14.55 18.78
C ILE A 152 -0.07 14.65 19.99
N THR A 153 0.21 13.52 20.63
CA THR A 153 1.04 13.51 21.85
C THR A 153 1.80 12.20 22.00
N ARG A 154 2.93 12.25 22.71
CA ARG A 154 3.62 11.04 23.16
C ARG A 154 2.84 10.43 24.31
N ALA A 155 2.45 9.17 24.17
CA ALA A 155 1.64 8.48 25.15
C ALA A 155 2.21 7.10 25.50
N ILE A 156 1.74 6.54 26.61
CA ILE A 156 1.81 5.11 26.88
C ILE A 156 0.44 4.54 26.57
N VAL A 157 0.40 3.55 25.70
CA VAL A 157 -0.84 2.88 25.26
C VAL A 157 -0.81 1.38 25.55
N ARG A 158 -1.97 0.75 25.44
CA ARG A 158 -2.10 -0.71 25.57
C ARG A 158 -3.13 -1.22 24.56
N SER A 159 -2.65 -1.91 23.51
CA SER A 159 -3.53 -2.64 22.60
C SER A 159 -4.23 -3.78 23.35
N ARG A 160 -5.52 -3.97 23.12
CA ARG A 160 -6.35 -5.01 23.78
C ARG A 160 -6.35 -6.33 23.04
N ALA A 161 -6.21 -6.26 21.71
CA ALA A 161 -6.24 -7.42 20.83
C ALA A 161 -5.49 -7.13 19.54
N ARG A 162 -5.07 -8.17 18.83
CA ARG A 162 -4.62 -8.16 17.45
C ARG A 162 -5.59 -8.97 16.63
N PHE A 163 -6.04 -8.42 15.51
CA PHE A 163 -6.91 -9.08 14.54
C PHE A 163 -6.24 -9.10 13.17
N THR A 164 -6.65 -10.07 12.34
CA THR A 164 -6.40 -10.01 10.91
C THR A 164 -7.54 -9.29 10.19
N TYR A 165 -7.34 -8.94 8.93
CA TYR A 165 -8.39 -8.32 8.12
C TYR A 165 -9.57 -9.29 7.91
N GLU A 166 -9.28 -10.58 7.70
CA GLU A 166 -10.28 -11.64 7.53
C GLU A 166 -11.11 -11.83 8.81
N GLU A 167 -10.44 -11.90 9.98
CA GLU A 167 -11.13 -11.99 11.27
C GLU A 167 -12.02 -10.79 11.51
N THR A 168 -11.52 -9.57 11.19
CA THR A 168 -12.27 -8.33 11.35
C THR A 168 -13.46 -8.27 10.40
N GLN A 169 -13.30 -8.71 9.14
CA GLN A 169 -14.40 -8.78 8.18
C GLN A 169 -15.45 -9.80 8.63
N ALA A 170 -15.04 -11.00 9.02
CA ALA A 170 -15.97 -12.03 9.51
C ALA A 170 -16.75 -11.55 10.75
N ALA A 171 -16.08 -10.84 11.68
CA ALA A 171 -16.73 -10.25 12.84
C ALA A 171 -17.70 -9.13 12.47
N HIS A 172 -17.37 -8.33 11.44
CA HIS A 172 -18.27 -7.31 10.89
C HIS A 172 -19.54 -7.96 10.32
N ASP A 173 -19.41 -8.96 9.49
CA ASP A 173 -20.51 -9.66 8.83
C ASP A 173 -21.43 -10.38 9.85
N ALA A 174 -20.85 -10.84 10.95
CA ALA A 174 -21.58 -11.46 12.07
C ALA A 174 -22.15 -10.44 13.08
N GLY A 175 -21.86 -9.14 12.96
CA GLY A 175 -22.27 -8.12 13.92
C GLY A 175 -21.59 -8.24 15.30
N THR A 176 -20.38 -8.80 15.35
CA THR A 176 -19.63 -9.12 16.58
C THR A 176 -18.28 -8.40 16.66
N LEU A 177 -18.14 -7.26 15.98
CA LEU A 177 -16.91 -6.46 16.04
C LEU A 177 -16.49 -6.15 17.48
N HIS A 178 -15.19 -6.14 17.72
CA HIS A 178 -14.66 -5.70 19.02
C HIS A 178 -15.12 -4.27 19.32
N PRO A 179 -15.52 -3.95 20.58
CA PRO A 179 -16.08 -2.62 20.92
C PRO A 179 -15.19 -1.44 20.52
N ALA A 180 -13.87 -1.56 20.57
CA ALA A 180 -12.95 -0.51 20.17
C ALA A 180 -13.09 -0.09 18.69
N ILE A 181 -13.55 -1.00 17.83
CA ILE A 181 -13.69 -0.79 16.37
C ILE A 181 -15.13 -0.99 15.87
N ALA A 182 -16.09 -1.00 16.77
CA ALA A 182 -17.51 -1.15 16.41
C ALA A 182 -17.98 -0.09 15.39
N HIS A 183 -17.39 1.10 15.44
CA HIS A 183 -17.70 2.22 14.55
C HIS A 183 -16.78 2.31 13.32
N LEU A 184 -15.78 1.44 13.16
CA LEU A 184 -14.84 1.48 12.04
C LEU A 184 -15.53 1.41 10.67
N PRO A 185 -16.55 0.55 10.42
CA PRO A 185 -17.25 0.54 9.15
C PRO A 185 -17.99 1.84 8.84
N ALA A 186 -18.65 2.41 9.84
CA ALA A 186 -19.37 3.68 9.68
C ALA A 186 -18.42 4.84 9.37
N VAL A 187 -17.34 4.95 10.15
CA VAL A 187 -16.33 6.01 9.97
C VAL A 187 -15.56 5.82 8.67
N GLY A 188 -15.14 4.59 8.33
CA GLY A 188 -14.46 4.31 7.06
C GLY A 188 -15.30 4.72 5.85
N LYS A 189 -16.58 4.34 5.84
CA LYS A 189 -17.51 4.74 4.78
C LYS A 189 -17.73 6.27 4.74
N LEU A 190 -17.89 6.89 5.91
CA LEU A 190 -18.03 8.34 6.03
C LEU A 190 -16.82 9.08 5.43
N LEU A 191 -15.61 8.63 5.75
CA LEU A 191 -14.37 9.20 5.23
C LEU A 191 -14.26 9.03 3.71
N GLN A 192 -14.53 7.84 3.17
CA GLN A 192 -14.50 7.56 1.72
C GLN A 192 -15.42 8.47 0.92
N THR A 193 -16.56 8.86 1.49
CA THR A 193 -17.56 9.71 0.83
C THR A 193 -17.44 11.20 1.18
N SER A 194 -16.50 11.55 2.05
CA SER A 194 -16.26 12.93 2.45
C SER A 194 -15.82 13.81 1.28
N ALA A 195 -16.04 15.11 1.37
CA ALA A 195 -15.70 16.07 0.33
C ALA A 195 -14.21 16.03 -0.06
N ALA A 196 -13.32 15.78 0.91
CA ALA A 196 -11.89 15.70 0.70
C ALA A 196 -11.43 14.40 -0.01
N ARG A 197 -12.27 13.37 -0.05
CA ARG A 197 -11.95 12.05 -0.63
C ARG A 197 -12.75 11.72 -1.88
N ARG A 198 -13.86 12.42 -2.09
CA ARG A 198 -14.90 12.08 -3.09
C ARG A 198 -14.37 11.85 -4.49
N ASP A 199 -13.44 12.67 -4.97
CA ASP A 199 -12.92 12.58 -6.33
C ASP A 199 -11.49 12.01 -6.38
N ALA A 200 -10.95 11.59 -5.23
CA ALA A 200 -9.64 10.95 -5.17
C ALA A 200 -9.62 9.65 -5.99
N ILE A 201 -8.58 9.48 -6.80
CA ILE A 201 -8.45 8.34 -7.71
C ILE A 201 -7.89 7.15 -6.93
N THR A 202 -8.76 6.24 -6.53
CA THR A 202 -8.38 5.01 -5.84
C THR A 202 -8.46 3.84 -6.82
N LEU A 203 -7.36 3.12 -6.98
CA LEU A 203 -7.29 1.94 -7.83
C LEU A 203 -7.60 0.69 -7.00
N ASN A 204 -8.62 -0.03 -7.42
CA ASN A 204 -9.11 -1.22 -6.73
C ASN A 204 -8.71 -2.49 -7.49
N PHE A 205 -7.43 -2.62 -7.86
CA PHE A 205 -6.98 -3.84 -8.50
C PHE A 205 -7.00 -5.03 -7.55
N PRO A 206 -7.36 -6.21 -8.05
CA PRO A 206 -6.96 -7.45 -7.41
C PRO A 206 -5.43 -7.49 -7.36
N SER A 207 -4.86 -7.56 -6.17
CA SER A 207 -3.41 -7.66 -6.00
C SER A 207 -2.98 -9.11 -6.19
N GLN A 208 -2.01 -9.36 -7.10
CA GLN A 208 -1.32 -10.65 -7.10
C GLN A 208 -0.35 -10.68 -5.92
N GLU A 209 -0.31 -11.80 -5.23
CA GLU A 209 0.60 -12.04 -4.13
C GLU A 209 1.23 -13.42 -4.26
N VAL A 210 2.50 -13.52 -3.87
CA VAL A 210 3.21 -14.79 -3.71
C VAL A 210 3.03 -15.25 -2.27
N GLN A 211 2.22 -16.28 -2.05
CA GLN A 211 1.92 -16.81 -0.72
C GLN A 211 2.62 -18.14 -0.48
N GLN A 212 3.21 -18.29 0.72
CA GLN A 212 3.73 -19.58 1.14
C GLN A 212 2.60 -20.46 1.68
N THR A 213 2.52 -21.69 1.16
CA THR A 213 1.57 -22.70 1.61
C THR A 213 2.03 -23.35 2.91
N PRO A 214 1.15 -24.03 3.69
CA PRO A 214 1.53 -24.70 4.93
C PRO A 214 2.58 -25.80 4.77
N ASP A 215 2.72 -26.36 3.59
CA ASP A 215 3.72 -27.39 3.20
C ASP A 215 5.03 -26.78 2.68
N GLY A 216 5.16 -25.44 2.74
CA GLY A 216 6.40 -24.73 2.42
C GLY A 216 6.62 -24.49 0.92
N LEU A 217 5.61 -24.75 0.09
CA LEU A 217 5.61 -24.35 -1.31
C LEU A 217 5.15 -22.88 -1.44
N PHE A 218 5.40 -22.29 -2.59
CA PHE A 218 4.89 -20.96 -2.93
C PHE A 218 3.89 -21.06 -4.08
N GLU A 219 2.83 -20.29 -4.00
CA GLU A 219 1.81 -20.17 -5.04
C GLU A 219 1.43 -18.72 -5.26
N LEU A 220 0.86 -18.45 -6.42
CA LEU A 220 0.27 -17.16 -6.74
C LEU A 220 -1.20 -17.16 -6.33
N ILE A 221 -1.60 -16.13 -5.62
CA ILE A 221 -2.99 -15.89 -5.26
C ILE A 221 -3.41 -14.48 -5.71
N ILE A 222 -4.71 -14.28 -5.80
CA ILE A 222 -5.29 -12.95 -5.79
C ILE A 222 -5.70 -12.66 -4.35
N GLU A 223 -5.10 -11.64 -3.76
CA GLU A 223 -5.47 -11.20 -2.42
C GLU A 223 -6.93 -10.71 -2.42
N PRO A 224 -7.81 -11.27 -1.58
CA PRO A 224 -9.18 -10.81 -1.49
C PRO A 224 -9.22 -9.39 -0.92
N ARG A 225 -9.85 -8.47 -1.66
CA ARG A 225 -10.08 -7.13 -1.14
C ARG A 225 -11.28 -7.10 -0.22
N LEU A 226 -11.02 -6.88 1.05
CA LEU A 226 -12.05 -6.84 2.09
C LEU A 226 -12.43 -5.38 2.41
N PRO A 227 -13.74 -5.05 2.53
CA PRO A 227 -14.16 -3.70 2.94
C PRO A 227 -13.48 -3.18 4.22
N MET A 228 -13.18 -4.06 5.17
CA MET A 228 -12.49 -3.69 6.40
C MET A 228 -11.05 -3.23 6.18
N MET A 229 -10.36 -3.72 5.14
CA MET A 229 -9.04 -3.19 4.73
C MET A 229 -9.16 -1.74 4.28
N ASP A 230 -10.17 -1.45 3.46
CA ASP A 230 -10.42 -0.10 2.98
C ASP A 230 -10.78 0.86 4.11
N TYR A 231 -11.65 0.44 5.03
CA TYR A 231 -12.03 1.27 6.19
C TYR A 231 -10.85 1.55 7.12
N ASN A 232 -10.01 0.55 7.38
CA ASN A 232 -8.79 0.73 8.17
C ASN A 232 -7.79 1.66 7.46
N SER A 233 -7.65 1.54 6.15
CA SER A 233 -6.81 2.42 5.33
C SER A 233 -7.25 3.89 5.43
N GLU A 234 -8.56 4.18 5.45
CA GLU A 234 -9.07 5.55 5.59
C GLU A 234 -8.64 6.20 6.93
N ILE A 235 -8.47 5.43 8.00
CA ILE A 235 -7.96 5.97 9.28
C ILE A 235 -6.48 6.41 9.12
N SER A 236 -5.68 5.62 8.42
CA SER A 236 -4.29 5.99 8.11
C SER A 236 -4.21 7.23 7.22
N LEU A 237 -5.08 7.32 6.20
CA LEU A 237 -5.17 8.49 5.32
C LEU A 237 -5.63 9.73 6.08
N LEU A 238 -6.55 9.60 7.04
CA LEU A 238 -7.01 10.70 7.88
C LEU A 238 -5.86 11.30 8.69
N ALA A 239 -5.07 10.49 9.41
CA ALA A 239 -3.90 10.96 10.15
C ALA A 239 -2.87 11.62 9.22
N GLY A 240 -2.62 11.03 8.05
CA GLY A 240 -1.73 11.58 7.04
C GLY A 240 -2.20 12.93 6.48
N ARG A 241 -3.50 13.15 6.33
CA ARG A 241 -4.10 14.42 5.90
C ARG A 241 -3.95 15.50 6.98
N CYS A 242 -4.20 15.17 8.24
CA CYS A 242 -3.94 16.07 9.37
C CYS A 242 -2.46 16.49 9.41
N ALA A 243 -1.54 15.52 9.32
CA ALA A 243 -0.10 15.76 9.33
C ALA A 243 0.37 16.63 8.15
N GLY A 244 0.01 16.22 6.93
CA GLY A 244 0.40 16.94 5.71
C GLY A 244 -0.12 18.37 5.67
N THR A 245 -1.37 18.58 6.08
CA THR A 245 -1.97 19.92 6.13
C THR A 245 -1.30 20.81 7.19
N THR A 246 -0.94 20.25 8.33
CA THR A 246 -0.22 21.00 9.38
C THR A 246 1.17 21.43 8.91
N MET A 247 1.93 20.52 8.32
CA MET A 247 3.26 20.83 7.77
C MET A 247 3.17 21.83 6.61
N ALA A 248 2.20 21.69 5.70
CA ALA A 248 2.00 22.61 4.58
C ALA A 248 1.67 24.02 5.05
N ASN A 249 0.81 24.17 6.06
CA ASN A 249 0.47 25.47 6.65
C ASN A 249 1.67 26.13 7.34
N ALA A 250 2.59 25.35 7.88
CA ALA A 250 3.83 25.83 8.48
C ALA A 250 4.97 26.06 7.48
N GLY A 251 4.84 25.57 6.24
CA GLY A 251 5.87 25.67 5.20
C GLY A 251 7.13 24.85 5.50
N ILE A 252 7.03 23.81 6.33
CA ILE A 252 8.14 22.93 6.69
C ILE A 252 7.68 21.49 6.85
N GLY A 253 8.47 20.54 6.34
CA GLY A 253 8.22 19.11 6.53
C GLY A 253 8.26 18.33 5.22
N ILE A 254 7.74 17.11 5.27
CA ILE A 254 7.78 16.13 4.18
C ILE A 254 6.34 15.81 3.76
N LEU A 255 5.98 16.09 2.52
CA LEU A 255 4.73 15.62 1.93
C LEU A 255 4.96 14.38 1.07
N ARG A 256 3.94 13.55 0.98
CA ARG A 256 3.81 12.53 -0.07
C ARG A 256 2.88 13.08 -1.12
N THR A 257 3.37 13.29 -2.33
CA THR A 257 2.64 13.97 -3.40
C THR A 257 2.39 13.05 -4.58
N LEU A 258 1.32 13.32 -5.30
CA LEU A 258 0.99 12.70 -6.57
C LEU A 258 0.20 13.75 -7.37
N ALA A 259 0.76 14.19 -8.48
CA ALA A 259 0.14 15.23 -9.28
C ALA A 259 -1.27 14.84 -9.76
N ASP A 260 -2.14 15.84 -9.88
CA ASP A 260 -3.43 15.66 -10.54
C ASP A 260 -3.22 15.20 -11.99
N PRO A 261 -4.11 14.35 -12.51
CA PRO A 261 -3.96 13.86 -13.87
C PRO A 261 -4.06 14.99 -14.89
N GLU A 262 -3.21 14.92 -15.90
CA GLU A 262 -3.25 15.85 -17.02
C GLU A 262 -4.59 15.77 -17.76
N PRO A 263 -5.18 16.90 -18.20
CA PRO A 263 -6.47 16.91 -18.90
C PRO A 263 -6.53 15.96 -20.11
N THR A 264 -5.41 15.82 -20.82
CA THR A 264 -5.29 14.89 -21.96
C THR A 264 -5.35 13.41 -21.53
N ALA A 265 -4.82 13.08 -20.36
CA ALA A 265 -4.92 11.73 -19.80
C ALA A 265 -6.36 11.42 -19.36
N VAL A 266 -7.04 12.39 -18.75
CA VAL A 266 -8.46 12.26 -18.38
C VAL A 266 -9.34 12.08 -19.63
N SER A 267 -9.09 12.84 -20.70
CA SER A 267 -9.83 12.70 -21.95
C SER A 267 -9.64 11.31 -22.58
N ARG A 268 -8.43 10.76 -22.54
CA ARG A 268 -8.16 9.39 -23.02
C ARG A 268 -8.86 8.34 -22.16
N PHE A 269 -8.80 8.51 -20.86
CA PHE A 269 -9.49 7.61 -19.92
C PHE A 269 -10.99 7.52 -20.22
N TRP A 270 -11.66 8.64 -20.47
CA TRP A 270 -13.07 8.64 -20.81
C TRP A 270 -13.36 8.03 -22.18
N ALA A 271 -12.52 8.30 -23.19
CA ALA A 271 -12.63 7.67 -24.51
C ALA A 271 -12.49 6.14 -24.42
N GLU A 272 -11.59 5.65 -23.58
CA GLU A 272 -11.43 4.21 -23.36
C GLU A 272 -12.59 3.62 -22.57
N ALA A 273 -13.14 4.34 -21.58
CA ALA A 273 -14.34 3.92 -20.90
C ALA A 273 -15.54 3.76 -21.86
N GLU A 274 -15.72 4.70 -22.79
CA GLU A 274 -16.73 4.59 -23.86
C GLU A 274 -16.48 3.38 -24.76
N HIS A 275 -15.23 3.16 -25.18
CA HIS A 275 -14.84 2.01 -26.01
C HIS A 275 -15.15 0.68 -25.31
N LEU A 276 -14.93 0.59 -24.03
CA LEU A 276 -15.26 -0.57 -23.19
C LEU A 276 -16.77 -0.69 -22.88
N GLY A 277 -17.60 0.22 -23.42
CA GLY A 277 -19.06 0.17 -23.32
C GLY A 277 -19.64 0.75 -22.02
N PHE A 278 -18.88 1.58 -21.30
CA PHE A 278 -19.41 2.37 -20.19
C PHE A 278 -20.10 3.62 -20.73
N THR A 279 -21.38 3.79 -20.45
CA THR A 279 -22.21 4.88 -21.00
C THR A 279 -22.49 6.00 -19.99
N THR A 280 -22.12 5.80 -18.73
CA THR A 280 -22.30 6.79 -17.66
C THR A 280 -20.98 7.44 -17.32
N HIS A 281 -20.94 8.79 -17.39
CA HIS A 281 -19.78 9.58 -17.04
C HIS A 281 -20.10 10.40 -15.79
N PRO A 282 -19.71 9.91 -14.59
CA PRO A 282 -19.78 10.74 -13.38
C PRO A 282 -18.88 11.98 -13.48
N ALA A 283 -18.96 12.86 -12.49
CA ALA A 283 -18.27 14.14 -12.51
C ALA A 283 -16.74 14.01 -12.54
N SER A 284 -16.20 12.89 -12.03
CA SER A 284 -14.75 12.66 -11.98
C SER A 284 -14.37 11.19 -12.21
N PRO A 285 -13.12 10.91 -12.68
CA PRO A 285 -12.60 9.54 -12.74
C PRO A 285 -12.62 8.84 -11.38
N GLY A 286 -12.32 9.54 -10.28
CA GLY A 286 -12.33 8.96 -8.94
C GLY A 286 -13.73 8.49 -8.51
N GLU A 287 -14.76 9.25 -8.79
CA GLU A 287 -16.16 8.85 -8.55
C GLU A 287 -16.54 7.62 -9.38
N PHE A 288 -16.17 7.62 -10.67
CA PHE A 288 -16.42 6.50 -11.56
C PHE A 288 -15.77 5.20 -11.08
N LEU A 289 -14.48 5.26 -10.77
CA LEU A 289 -13.70 4.08 -10.35
C LEU A 289 -14.25 3.41 -9.09
N ARG A 290 -14.84 4.19 -8.16
CA ARG A 290 -15.47 3.63 -6.96
C ARG A 290 -16.74 2.84 -7.24
N THR A 291 -17.43 3.10 -8.34
CA THR A 291 -18.67 2.40 -8.70
C THR A 291 -18.42 1.11 -9.47
N LEU A 292 -17.18 0.86 -9.88
CA LEU A 292 -16.83 -0.27 -10.74
C LEU A 292 -16.61 -1.55 -9.93
N ASP A 293 -17.07 -2.66 -10.51
CA ASP A 293 -16.65 -3.99 -10.08
C ASP A 293 -15.33 -4.35 -10.78
N ALA A 294 -14.24 -4.27 -10.03
CA ALA A 294 -12.89 -4.59 -10.50
C ALA A 294 -12.69 -6.09 -10.84
N ASN A 295 -13.63 -6.97 -10.45
CA ASN A 295 -13.54 -8.41 -10.76
C ASN A 295 -14.08 -8.74 -12.17
N THR A 296 -14.69 -7.77 -12.85
CA THR A 296 -15.13 -7.96 -14.25
C THR A 296 -13.98 -7.64 -15.22
N SER A 297 -13.95 -8.31 -16.37
CA SER A 297 -12.93 -8.06 -17.41
C SER A 297 -12.87 -6.59 -17.83
N ARG A 298 -14.06 -5.96 -18.01
CA ARG A 298 -14.16 -4.53 -18.34
C ARG A 298 -13.71 -3.64 -17.20
N GLY A 299 -14.05 -4.00 -15.96
CA GLY A 299 -13.60 -3.29 -14.76
C GLY A 299 -12.09 -3.33 -14.63
N MET A 300 -11.46 -4.49 -14.87
CA MET A 300 -10.00 -4.62 -14.88
C MET A 300 -9.35 -3.76 -15.96
N ALA A 301 -9.89 -3.78 -17.19
CA ALA A 301 -9.34 -3.00 -18.31
C ALA A 301 -9.35 -1.49 -18.00
N ILE A 302 -10.50 -0.96 -17.55
CA ILE A 302 -10.60 0.47 -17.23
C ILE A 302 -9.81 0.88 -15.99
N MET A 303 -9.69 0.03 -14.97
CA MET A 303 -8.81 0.26 -13.83
C MET A 303 -7.34 0.39 -14.26
N ARG A 304 -6.95 -0.40 -15.25
CA ARG A 304 -5.61 -0.35 -15.83
C ARG A 304 -5.36 0.94 -16.58
N GLU A 305 -6.33 1.40 -17.36
CA GLU A 305 -6.24 2.73 -17.99
C GLU A 305 -6.14 3.83 -16.93
N ALA A 306 -6.86 3.68 -15.81
CA ALA A 306 -6.79 4.61 -14.68
C ALA A 306 -5.39 4.68 -14.01
N GLN A 307 -4.56 3.63 -14.07
CA GLN A 307 -3.16 3.71 -13.61
C GLN A 307 -2.37 4.80 -14.34
N LYS A 308 -2.70 5.07 -15.61
CA LYS A 308 -2.03 6.09 -16.40
C LYS A 308 -2.37 7.51 -15.92
N LEU A 309 -3.44 7.66 -15.12
CA LEU A 309 -3.80 8.92 -14.46
C LEU A 309 -2.90 9.24 -13.26
N LEU A 310 -2.28 8.21 -12.65
CA LEU A 310 -1.53 8.33 -11.41
C LEU A 310 -0.02 8.13 -11.67
N ARG A 311 0.69 9.22 -11.96
CA ARG A 311 2.14 9.16 -12.25
C ARG A 311 2.91 10.20 -11.45
N GLY A 312 4.14 9.87 -11.09
CA GLY A 312 5.07 10.81 -10.48
C GLY A 312 4.87 11.00 -8.98
N SER A 313 4.49 9.93 -8.26
CA SER A 313 4.44 9.96 -6.80
C SER A 313 5.83 10.18 -6.21
N GLU A 314 6.00 11.22 -5.37
CA GLU A 314 7.28 11.63 -4.80
C GLU A 314 7.17 12.10 -3.35
N TYR A 315 8.32 12.18 -2.66
CA TYR A 315 8.45 12.90 -1.41
C TYR A 315 8.88 14.34 -1.70
N LEU A 316 8.18 15.30 -1.11
CA LEU A 316 8.40 16.73 -1.31
C LEU A 316 8.90 17.39 -0.03
N ASP A 317 10.02 18.10 -0.10
CA ASP A 317 10.47 19.01 0.95
C ASP A 317 9.74 20.35 0.86
N LEU A 318 8.99 20.68 1.89
CA LEU A 318 8.27 21.97 2.00
C LEU A 318 9.21 23.15 2.27
N GLY A 319 10.40 22.93 2.80
CA GLY A 319 11.40 23.99 2.99
C GLY A 319 11.95 24.55 1.67
N ALA A 320 11.89 23.75 0.59
CA ALA A 320 12.39 24.11 -0.73
C ALA A 320 11.30 24.28 -1.79
N ASN A 321 10.07 23.81 -1.53
CA ASN A 321 9.02 23.75 -2.54
C ASN A 321 7.65 24.18 -1.98
N PRO A 322 6.77 24.76 -2.81
CA PRO A 322 5.39 24.98 -2.43
C PRO A 322 4.67 23.62 -2.23
N PRO A 323 3.65 23.57 -1.36
CA PRO A 323 2.91 22.35 -1.13
C PRO A 323 2.16 21.88 -2.38
N ARG A 324 2.12 20.56 -2.59
CA ARG A 324 1.42 19.89 -3.69
C ARG A 324 0.47 18.83 -3.17
N SER A 325 -0.61 18.59 -3.91
CA SER A 325 -1.64 17.61 -3.59
C SER A 325 -1.19 16.15 -3.81
N HIS A 326 -2.08 15.24 -3.43
CA HIS A 326 -1.96 13.81 -3.72
C HIS A 326 -3.26 13.28 -4.33
N ALA A 327 -3.33 13.22 -5.65
CA ALA A 327 -4.54 12.87 -6.41
C ALA A 327 -5.19 11.51 -6.03
N GLY A 328 -4.41 10.58 -5.50
CA GLY A 328 -4.93 9.29 -4.97
C GLY A 328 -5.52 9.37 -3.55
N VAL A 329 -5.33 10.49 -2.85
CA VAL A 329 -5.75 10.64 -1.46
C VAL A 329 -6.72 11.80 -1.25
N ILE A 330 -6.54 12.90 -1.96
CA ILE A 330 -7.21 14.17 -1.68
C ILE A 330 -7.86 14.73 -2.93
N THR A 331 -9.05 15.27 -2.74
CA THR A 331 -9.74 16.12 -3.71
C THR A 331 -9.59 17.58 -3.28
N ASN A 332 -8.84 18.37 -4.03
CA ASN A 332 -8.71 19.81 -3.82
C ASN A 332 -9.57 20.56 -4.86
N ASN A 333 -10.88 20.55 -4.68
CA ASN A 333 -11.82 21.30 -5.53
C ASN A 333 -12.20 22.65 -4.91
N ASP A 334 -12.69 23.57 -5.74
CA ASP A 334 -13.19 24.86 -5.31
C ASP A 334 -14.24 24.71 -4.19
N GLY A 335 -14.02 25.42 -3.07
CA GLY A 335 -14.91 25.40 -1.91
C GLY A 335 -14.59 24.37 -0.83
N VAL A 336 -13.60 23.52 -1.03
CA VAL A 336 -13.05 22.64 0.00
C VAL A 336 -11.78 23.26 0.58
N ARG A 337 -11.58 23.18 1.90
CA ARG A 337 -10.32 23.58 2.54
C ARG A 337 -9.18 22.76 1.91
N PRO A 338 -8.12 23.39 1.40
CA PRO A 338 -6.99 22.65 0.85
C PRO A 338 -6.38 21.74 1.92
N GLU A 339 -6.21 20.49 1.58
CA GLU A 339 -5.53 19.50 2.41
C GLU A 339 -4.32 18.94 1.68
N TYR A 340 -3.38 18.41 2.44
CA TYR A 340 -2.15 17.82 1.94
C TYR A 340 -1.90 16.48 2.65
N TYR A 341 -1.08 15.64 2.06
CA TYR A 341 -0.86 14.29 2.60
C TYR A 341 0.60 14.05 2.94
N ALA A 342 0.80 13.45 4.10
CA ALA A 342 2.10 12.96 4.54
C ALA A 342 1.96 11.53 5.08
N GLN A 343 3.03 10.75 5.00
CA GLN A 343 3.12 9.44 5.60
C GLN A 343 3.63 9.58 7.03
N VAL A 344 2.83 9.13 8.01
CA VAL A 344 3.14 9.23 9.45
C VAL A 344 2.70 7.99 10.24
N THR A 345 2.22 6.94 9.55
CA THR A 345 1.49 5.85 10.21
C THR A 345 2.23 4.52 10.25
N ALA A 346 3.43 4.43 9.66
CA ALA A 346 4.20 3.18 9.63
C ALA A 346 5.71 3.39 9.87
N PRO A 347 6.11 4.00 11.00
CA PRO A 347 7.53 4.34 11.28
C PRO A 347 8.42 3.13 11.56
N LEU A 348 7.86 1.94 11.85
CA LEU A 348 8.65 0.71 12.00
C LEU A 348 9.19 0.19 10.66
N ARG A 349 8.53 0.58 9.55
CA ARG A 349 8.89 0.14 8.20
C ARG A 349 9.20 1.26 7.20
N ARG A 350 8.95 2.55 7.53
CA ARG A 350 9.27 3.70 6.67
C ARG A 350 9.95 4.81 7.46
N LEU A 351 11.13 5.20 7.01
CA LEU A 351 11.94 6.21 7.68
C LEU A 351 11.27 7.59 7.73
N ALA A 352 10.66 8.04 6.62
CA ALA A 352 10.04 9.34 6.52
C ALA A 352 8.96 9.57 7.58
N ASP A 353 8.23 8.54 7.98
CA ASP A 353 7.14 8.61 8.96
C ASP A 353 7.65 9.07 10.32
N ARG A 354 8.84 8.64 10.73
CA ARG A 354 9.50 9.08 11.97
C ARG A 354 9.78 10.60 11.92
N TYR A 355 10.35 11.10 10.82
CA TYR A 355 10.71 12.51 10.68
C TYR A 355 9.48 13.42 10.58
N ALA A 356 8.51 13.04 9.75
CA ALA A 356 7.26 13.77 9.61
C ALA A 356 6.51 13.85 10.96
N THR A 357 6.50 12.78 11.75
CA THR A 357 5.88 12.75 13.08
C THR A 357 6.56 13.71 14.04
N GLU A 358 7.90 13.77 14.09
CA GLU A 358 8.64 14.71 14.95
C GLU A 358 8.35 16.17 14.58
N ILE A 359 8.26 16.46 13.29
CA ILE A 359 7.90 17.80 12.80
C ILE A 359 6.49 18.17 13.28
N VAL A 360 5.49 17.29 13.07
CA VAL A 360 4.12 17.56 13.46
C VAL A 360 3.97 17.72 14.98
N LEU A 361 4.63 16.87 15.78
CA LEU A 361 4.67 17.00 17.25
C LEU A 361 5.19 18.38 17.65
N SER A 362 6.29 18.84 17.07
CA SER A 362 6.88 20.14 17.37
C SER A 362 5.95 21.29 16.97
N LEU A 363 5.36 21.23 15.77
CA LEU A 363 4.45 22.25 15.26
C LEU A 363 3.18 22.39 16.13
N VAL A 364 2.57 21.27 16.51
CA VAL A 364 1.37 21.29 17.35
C VAL A 364 1.67 21.75 18.79
N ALA A 365 2.82 21.35 19.32
CA ALA A 365 3.26 21.79 20.64
C ALA A 365 3.81 23.24 20.67
N GLY A 366 4.03 23.87 19.50
CA GLY A 366 4.66 25.19 19.42
C GLY A 366 6.11 25.21 19.90
N THR A 367 6.82 24.09 19.78
CA THR A 367 8.22 23.93 20.16
C THR A 367 9.13 23.91 18.93
N PRO A 368 10.43 24.25 19.07
CA PRO A 368 11.39 24.10 17.98
C PRO A 368 11.44 22.64 17.48
N ILE A 369 11.56 22.47 16.15
CA ILE A 369 11.84 21.16 15.57
C ILE A 369 13.25 20.77 15.97
N PRO A 370 13.49 19.52 16.42
CA PRO A 370 14.83 19.07 16.79
C PRO A 370 15.84 19.19 15.65
N ASP A 371 17.06 19.68 15.94
CA ASP A 371 18.08 19.91 14.92
C ASP A 371 18.40 18.66 14.08
N TRP A 372 18.41 17.48 14.69
CA TRP A 372 18.67 16.23 13.97
C TRP A 372 17.64 15.95 12.88
N VAL A 373 16.38 16.40 13.08
CA VAL A 373 15.31 16.22 12.07
C VAL A 373 15.58 17.09 10.86
N THR A 374 15.90 18.37 11.08
CA THR A 374 16.14 19.33 9.99
C THR A 374 17.44 19.05 9.25
N CYS A 375 18.49 18.61 9.95
CA CYS A 375 19.78 18.29 9.35
C CYS A 375 19.72 17.07 8.42
N ASP A 376 18.85 16.10 8.71
CA ASP A 376 18.81 14.84 7.97
C ASP A 376 17.78 14.84 6.82
N LEU A 377 16.91 15.86 6.68
CA LEU A 377 15.78 15.84 5.74
C LEU A 377 16.20 15.47 4.31
N GLU A 378 17.26 16.07 3.80
CA GLU A 378 17.75 15.77 2.44
C GLU A 378 18.12 14.28 2.29
N GLN A 379 18.84 13.74 3.28
CA GLN A 379 19.23 12.33 3.28
C GLN A 379 18.02 11.40 3.41
N VAL A 380 17.03 11.75 4.23
CA VAL A 380 15.78 11.00 4.37
C VAL A 380 15.03 10.92 3.04
N LEU A 381 14.87 12.05 2.34
CA LEU A 381 14.19 12.08 1.05
C LEU A 381 14.93 11.24 0.00
N ALA A 382 16.26 11.32 -0.04
CA ALA A 382 17.09 10.50 -0.92
C ALA A 382 16.95 9.00 -0.58
N ALA A 383 17.03 8.64 0.70
CA ALA A 383 16.90 7.26 1.17
C ALA A 383 15.50 6.68 0.84
N MET A 384 14.42 7.44 1.09
CA MET A 384 13.06 7.01 0.77
C MET A 384 12.83 6.82 -0.72
N THR A 385 13.38 7.72 -1.55
CA THR A 385 13.28 7.61 -3.01
C THR A 385 14.02 6.38 -3.54
N ALA A 386 15.25 6.17 -3.07
CA ALA A 386 16.07 5.03 -3.48
C ALA A 386 15.46 3.70 -3.03
N SER A 387 15.13 3.60 -1.73
CA SER A 387 14.57 2.37 -1.14
C SER A 387 13.16 2.04 -1.68
N GLY A 388 12.35 3.06 -2.00
CA GLY A 388 11.04 2.86 -2.61
C GLY A 388 11.13 2.27 -4.02
N ARG A 389 12.07 2.74 -4.85
CA ARG A 389 12.35 2.15 -6.17
C ARG A 389 12.89 0.72 -6.05
N LEU A 390 13.81 0.51 -5.13
CA LEU A 390 14.39 -0.81 -4.89
C LEU A 390 13.31 -1.79 -4.44
N ALA A 391 12.45 -1.43 -3.47
CA ALA A 391 11.37 -2.29 -3.00
C ALA A 391 10.42 -2.69 -4.14
N ALA A 392 9.99 -1.74 -4.98
CA ALA A 392 9.13 -2.03 -6.12
C ALA A 392 9.81 -2.97 -7.14
N THR A 393 11.13 -2.79 -7.39
CA THR A 393 11.87 -3.64 -8.33
C THR A 393 12.02 -5.06 -7.77
N VAL A 394 12.29 -5.20 -6.47
CA VAL A 394 12.39 -6.51 -5.80
C VAL A 394 11.05 -7.23 -5.79
N ASP A 395 9.96 -6.52 -5.49
CA ASP A 395 8.60 -7.08 -5.50
C ASP A 395 8.24 -7.66 -6.88
N HIS A 396 8.44 -6.88 -7.95
CA HIS A 396 8.27 -7.38 -9.32
C HIS A 396 9.17 -8.58 -9.64
N ALA A 397 10.44 -8.55 -9.24
CA ALA A 397 11.36 -9.65 -9.50
C ALA A 397 10.94 -10.96 -8.78
N CYS A 398 10.40 -10.86 -7.57
CA CYS A 398 9.85 -12.01 -6.84
C CYS A 398 8.59 -12.56 -7.51
N LEU A 399 7.70 -11.68 -7.96
CA LEU A 399 6.47 -12.05 -8.64
C LEU A 399 6.79 -12.76 -9.98
N ASP A 400 7.59 -12.12 -10.84
CA ASP A 400 7.99 -12.66 -12.15
C ASP A 400 8.72 -14.02 -12.00
N TYR A 401 9.55 -14.16 -10.96
CA TYR A 401 10.24 -15.41 -10.66
C TYR A 401 9.24 -16.51 -10.27
N CYS A 402 8.28 -16.20 -9.42
CA CYS A 402 7.23 -17.13 -9.01
C CYS A 402 6.37 -17.55 -10.21
N GLU A 403 5.92 -16.58 -11.02
CA GLU A 403 5.13 -16.83 -12.23
C GLU A 403 5.83 -17.82 -13.18
N ALA A 404 7.10 -17.56 -13.47
CA ALA A 404 7.87 -18.41 -14.36
C ALA A 404 8.10 -19.81 -13.77
N GLU A 405 8.38 -19.91 -12.46
CA GLU A 405 8.66 -21.19 -11.80
C GLU A 405 7.42 -22.10 -11.72
N VAL A 406 6.26 -21.53 -11.37
CA VAL A 406 5.01 -22.32 -11.28
C VAL A 406 4.48 -22.72 -12.65
N LEU A 407 4.85 -22.00 -13.72
CA LEU A 407 4.41 -22.26 -15.08
C LEU A 407 5.40 -23.07 -15.93
N LYS A 408 6.68 -23.19 -15.55
CA LYS A 408 7.71 -23.82 -16.41
C LYS A 408 7.36 -25.23 -16.89
N ALA A 409 6.67 -26.02 -16.07
CA ALA A 409 6.26 -27.39 -16.42
C ALA A 409 5.08 -27.44 -17.40
N PHE A 410 4.46 -26.31 -17.70
CA PHE A 410 3.25 -26.19 -18.49
C PHE A 410 3.47 -25.53 -19.85
N VAL A 411 4.73 -25.30 -20.26
CA VAL A 411 5.05 -24.75 -21.58
C VAL A 411 4.46 -25.66 -22.66
N GLY A 412 3.74 -25.06 -23.61
CA GLY A 412 2.97 -25.75 -24.65
C GLY A 412 1.49 -25.99 -24.28
N ASN A 413 1.09 -25.82 -23.03
CA ASN A 413 -0.30 -25.96 -22.61
C ASN A 413 -1.13 -24.71 -22.94
N GLN A 414 -2.42 -24.92 -23.07
CA GLN A 414 -3.41 -23.87 -23.32
C GLN A 414 -4.06 -23.39 -22.01
N PHE A 415 -4.31 -22.08 -21.95
CA PHE A 415 -4.95 -21.42 -20.80
C PHE A 415 -6.07 -20.48 -21.27
N PRO A 416 -7.22 -20.45 -20.60
CA PRO A 416 -8.20 -19.39 -20.80
C PRO A 416 -7.64 -18.09 -20.19
N ALA A 417 -7.61 -17.04 -20.98
CA ALA A 417 -7.09 -15.75 -20.56
C ALA A 417 -7.98 -14.60 -21.04
N THR A 418 -8.03 -13.52 -20.28
CA THR A 418 -8.67 -12.27 -20.66
C THR A 418 -7.64 -11.31 -21.24
N VAL A 419 -7.91 -10.74 -22.41
CA VAL A 419 -7.09 -9.68 -22.98
C VAL A 419 -7.33 -8.38 -22.20
N VAL A 420 -6.26 -7.82 -21.64
CA VAL A 420 -6.36 -6.61 -20.80
C VAL A 420 -5.71 -5.37 -21.44
N GLU A 421 -4.88 -5.56 -22.47
CA GLU A 421 -4.30 -4.47 -23.25
C GLU A 421 -3.90 -4.99 -24.63
N VAL A 422 -4.12 -4.22 -25.69
CA VAL A 422 -3.73 -4.57 -27.07
C VAL A 422 -2.79 -3.53 -27.65
N ASN A 423 -1.65 -3.97 -28.15
CA ASN A 423 -0.72 -3.15 -28.94
C ASN A 423 -0.78 -3.58 -30.41
N SER A 424 -1.70 -3.00 -31.15
CA SER A 424 -1.93 -3.35 -32.56
C SER A 424 -0.71 -3.09 -33.47
N LYS A 425 0.16 -2.14 -33.10
CA LYS A 425 1.37 -1.81 -33.86
C LYS A 425 2.45 -2.88 -33.74
N GLN A 426 2.61 -3.44 -32.56
CA GLN A 426 3.62 -4.47 -32.27
C GLN A 426 3.06 -5.89 -32.40
N LYS A 427 1.75 -6.04 -32.62
CA LYS A 427 1.06 -7.33 -32.62
C LYS A 427 1.28 -8.11 -31.31
N THR A 428 1.28 -7.39 -30.20
CA THR A 428 1.36 -7.94 -28.84
C THR A 428 0.13 -7.51 -28.03
N ALA A 429 -0.22 -8.33 -27.06
CA ALA A 429 -1.26 -8.04 -26.09
C ALA A 429 -0.74 -8.37 -24.68
N ARG A 430 -1.37 -7.86 -23.64
CA ARG A 430 -1.23 -8.39 -22.29
C ARG A 430 -2.47 -9.16 -21.94
N VAL A 431 -2.27 -10.35 -21.38
CA VAL A 431 -3.35 -11.27 -21.03
C VAL A 431 -3.28 -11.64 -19.56
N PHE A 432 -4.46 -11.75 -18.95
CA PHE A 432 -4.60 -12.24 -17.58
C PHE A 432 -5.18 -13.64 -17.59
N VAL A 433 -4.42 -14.59 -17.01
CA VAL A 433 -4.81 -15.97 -16.75
C VAL A 433 -5.34 -16.04 -15.32
N ASP A 434 -6.49 -16.70 -15.11
CA ASP A 434 -7.10 -16.78 -13.76
C ASP A 434 -6.44 -17.85 -12.87
N LYS A 435 -5.91 -18.92 -13.48
CA LYS A 435 -5.34 -20.06 -12.74
C LYS A 435 -4.11 -20.64 -13.44
N PRO A 436 -2.90 -20.40 -12.89
CA PRO A 436 -2.61 -19.49 -11.80
C PRO A 436 -2.90 -18.05 -12.21
N PRO A 437 -3.13 -17.12 -11.26
CA PRO A 437 -3.35 -15.72 -11.62
C PRO A 437 -2.04 -15.12 -12.12
N VAL A 438 -1.92 -14.94 -13.44
CA VAL A 438 -0.70 -14.44 -14.13
C VAL A 438 -1.07 -13.40 -15.16
N LEU A 439 -0.32 -12.31 -15.16
CA LEU A 439 -0.45 -11.23 -16.11
C LEU A 439 0.80 -11.14 -16.99
N ALA A 440 0.73 -11.62 -18.20
CA ALA A 440 1.90 -11.72 -19.08
C ALA A 440 1.66 -11.21 -20.49
N ASP A 441 2.77 -11.01 -21.22
CA ASP A 441 2.74 -10.63 -22.63
C ASP A 441 2.28 -11.82 -23.49
N CYS A 442 1.53 -11.51 -24.54
CA CYS A 442 1.02 -12.47 -25.51
C CYS A 442 1.27 -11.99 -26.94
N ASP A 443 1.95 -12.82 -27.74
CA ASP A 443 2.16 -12.56 -29.16
C ASP A 443 0.96 -13.07 -29.98
N TYR A 444 0.40 -12.23 -30.87
CA TYR A 444 -0.72 -12.61 -31.74
C TYR A 444 -0.48 -12.33 -33.23
N GLY A 445 0.77 -12.01 -33.61
CA GLY A 445 1.16 -11.67 -34.99
C GLY A 445 1.72 -12.81 -35.85
N GLY A 446 1.80 -14.02 -35.33
CA GLY A 446 2.51 -15.15 -35.95
C GLY A 446 1.66 -16.27 -36.55
N ALA A 447 0.45 -16.00 -37.01
CA ALA A 447 -0.41 -17.04 -37.60
C ALA A 447 -0.05 -17.37 -39.04
N SER A 448 1.06 -18.11 -39.25
CA SER A 448 1.29 -18.77 -40.57
C SER A 448 1.58 -20.27 -40.52
N ASP A 449 1.78 -20.89 -39.37
CA ASP A 449 2.14 -22.33 -39.36
C ASP A 449 1.70 -23.07 -38.08
N LEU A 450 0.41 -23.11 -37.70
CA LEU A 450 -0.01 -24.12 -36.73
C LEU A 450 -1.44 -24.64 -36.99
N ALA A 451 -1.46 -25.93 -37.14
CA ALA A 451 -2.45 -26.99 -36.97
C ALA A 451 -3.94 -26.63 -36.68
N GLU A 452 -4.76 -27.48 -37.32
CA GLU A 452 -6.23 -27.53 -37.34
C GLU A 452 -6.97 -27.20 -36.04
N PRO A 453 -8.10 -26.50 -36.12
CA PRO A 453 -8.90 -26.10 -34.96
C PRO A 453 -9.71 -27.27 -34.43
N SER A 454 -9.50 -27.64 -33.18
CA SER A 454 -10.49 -28.38 -32.38
C SER A 454 -11.64 -27.41 -32.04
N ALA A 455 -12.86 -27.86 -32.32
CA ALA A 455 -14.10 -27.06 -32.30
C ALA A 455 -14.48 -26.54 -30.92
N GLU A 456 -14.11 -25.28 -30.65
CA GLU A 456 -14.83 -24.29 -29.81
C GLU A 456 -14.35 -22.91 -30.28
N PRO A 457 -15.08 -21.78 -30.10
CA PRO A 457 -14.96 -20.62 -30.97
C PRO A 457 -13.55 -20.02 -30.94
N GLY A 458 -12.77 -20.40 -31.95
CA GLY A 458 -11.43 -19.87 -32.23
C GLY A 458 -11.55 -18.54 -32.98
N VAL A 459 -10.61 -17.65 -32.73
CA VAL A 459 -10.43 -16.40 -33.47
C VAL A 459 -10.09 -16.76 -34.93
N GLU A 460 -10.82 -16.18 -35.90
CA GLU A 460 -10.43 -16.31 -37.33
C GLU A 460 -9.04 -15.69 -37.52
N PRO A 461 -8.19 -16.30 -38.40
CA PRO A 461 -6.88 -15.73 -38.71
C PRO A 461 -7.03 -14.29 -39.23
N GLY A 462 -6.49 -13.32 -38.48
CA GLY A 462 -6.57 -11.90 -38.83
C GLY A 462 -7.63 -11.09 -38.06
N ALA A 463 -8.40 -11.69 -37.15
CA ALA A 463 -9.28 -10.94 -36.27
C ALA A 463 -8.44 -10.07 -35.28
N GLU A 464 -8.85 -8.82 -35.08
CA GLU A 464 -8.27 -7.97 -34.05
C GLU A 464 -8.70 -8.47 -32.66
N LEU A 465 -7.74 -8.56 -31.73
CA LEU A 465 -8.04 -8.86 -30.33
C LEU A 465 -8.84 -7.71 -29.73
N VAL A 466 -9.83 -8.06 -28.90
CA VAL A 466 -10.68 -7.10 -28.21
C VAL A 466 -10.35 -7.13 -26.72
N GLU A 467 -10.04 -5.97 -26.16
CA GLU A 467 -9.83 -5.80 -24.73
C GLU A 467 -11.08 -6.17 -23.93
N GLY A 468 -10.90 -6.87 -22.81
CA GLY A 468 -11.98 -7.39 -21.99
C GLY A 468 -12.55 -8.74 -22.45
N GLU A 469 -12.24 -9.24 -23.64
CA GLU A 469 -12.71 -10.54 -24.14
C GLU A 469 -11.78 -11.69 -23.76
N ARG A 470 -12.33 -12.91 -23.73
CA ARG A 470 -11.59 -14.14 -23.35
C ARG A 470 -11.15 -14.91 -24.56
N TYR A 471 -9.90 -15.34 -24.53
CA TYR A 471 -9.26 -16.13 -25.57
C TYR A 471 -8.54 -17.34 -24.95
N CYS A 472 -8.32 -18.37 -25.78
CA CYS A 472 -7.47 -19.49 -25.43
C CYS A 472 -6.04 -19.17 -25.88
N VAL A 473 -5.11 -19.03 -24.93
CA VAL A 473 -3.71 -18.70 -25.21
C VAL A 473 -2.81 -19.90 -24.91
N THR A 474 -1.74 -20.07 -25.67
CA THR A 474 -0.74 -21.13 -25.45
C THR A 474 0.47 -20.55 -24.74
N LEU A 475 0.88 -21.14 -23.61
CA LEU A 475 2.13 -20.76 -22.94
C LEU A 475 3.32 -21.10 -23.82
N SER A 476 4.00 -20.08 -24.34
CA SER A 476 5.13 -20.22 -25.25
C SER A 476 6.48 -20.23 -24.55
N GLU A 477 6.60 -19.52 -23.44
CA GLU A 477 7.83 -19.41 -22.65
C GLU A 477 7.52 -19.27 -21.17
N ALA A 478 8.25 -19.98 -20.31
CA ALA A 478 8.31 -19.75 -18.87
C ALA A 478 9.75 -20.05 -18.41
N ASP A 479 10.54 -19.00 -18.22
CA ASP A 479 11.97 -19.07 -17.87
C ASP A 479 12.21 -18.39 -16.50
N PRO A 480 12.39 -19.16 -15.42
CA PRO A 480 12.62 -18.58 -14.08
C PRO A 480 13.94 -17.82 -13.95
N VAL A 481 14.97 -18.18 -14.74
CA VAL A 481 16.27 -17.49 -14.68
C VAL A 481 16.16 -16.08 -15.27
N ARG A 482 15.43 -15.97 -16.37
CA ARG A 482 15.15 -14.70 -17.04
C ARG A 482 13.94 -13.99 -16.46
N ARG A 483 13.16 -14.67 -15.59
CA ARG A 483 11.91 -14.18 -15.02
C ARG A 483 10.92 -13.73 -16.09
N VAL A 484 10.69 -14.60 -17.08
CA VAL A 484 9.86 -14.28 -18.24
C VAL A 484 8.78 -15.34 -18.39
N VAL A 485 7.55 -14.87 -18.53
CA VAL A 485 6.40 -15.67 -18.97
C VAL A 485 5.83 -15.04 -20.24
N ARG A 486 5.58 -15.85 -21.26
CA ARG A 486 4.97 -15.40 -22.52
C ARG A 486 3.94 -16.38 -23.01
N PHE A 487 2.88 -15.82 -23.58
CA PHE A 487 1.84 -16.56 -24.27
C PHE A 487 1.84 -16.24 -25.77
N ARG A 488 1.08 -17.02 -26.51
CA ARG A 488 0.76 -16.77 -27.92
C ARG A 488 -0.67 -17.22 -28.23
N ILE A 489 -1.31 -16.55 -29.15
CA ILE A 489 -2.59 -16.92 -29.76
C ILE A 489 -2.34 -17.54 -31.12
#